data_5744328dc1f2e20c6b8f4a62fbe4e7e6
#
_entry.id   5744328dc1f2e20c6b8f4a62fbe4e7e6
#
_cell.length_a   1.000
_cell.length_b   1.000
_cell.length_c   1.000
_cell.angle_alpha   90.00
_cell.angle_beta   90.00
_cell.angle_gamma   90.00
#
_symmetry.space_group_name_H-M   'P 1'
#
loop_
_entity.id
_entity.type
_entity.pdbx_description
1 polymer ?
#
loop_
_entity_poly.entity_id
_entity_poly.type
_entity_poly.pdbx_seq_one_letter_code
_entity_poly.pdbx_strand_id
1 'polypeptide(L)'
;MHWNTLVVGAGLSGAVAARELAEQGNTVLVVETKNHIGGHCNDYINDWGIFIHRYGPHIFHTTSKIVWDYVNRFSPFSFYQHRVRSYVEGRFIPFPINLDTVNEVFGTRLNVTEVTDFLRKEVYKADFNNPPENFRDAVVSQVGERLYSLFFENYTRKQWNRDPSELAPDLAKRIPIRTGRDDRYFSDQYQGIPSRGYTAMIREILDHPGISLLLNTDYFDIAEELESDFMVYTGELDRFFDYRYGKLEYRSLKLDMVDMDLEKYQDTAVVNYPNDYEWTRVTEFKHFLENNLKKTTLCFEYPRTDGNPYYIVPTRENFDRREKYMKEVATLEKARKVFFLGRLAEYKYFNMDEVILNVLNRLGNEAVGSDNRRR
;
A
#
# COMPACT_ATOMS: atom_id res chain seq x y z
N MET A 1 25.13 11.02 21.86
CA MET A 1 25.85 10.27 20.79
C MET A 1 25.56 10.94 19.47
N HIS A 2 26.59 11.19 18.68
CA HIS A 2 26.42 11.76 17.34
C HIS A 2 26.26 10.64 16.31
N TRP A 3 25.31 10.78 15.41
CA TRP A 3 25.02 9.86 14.30
C TRP A 3 25.19 10.60 12.97
N ASN A 4 25.78 9.96 11.95
CA ASN A 4 25.82 10.58 10.64
C ASN A 4 24.40 10.74 10.08
N THR A 5 23.56 9.74 10.33
CA THR A 5 22.19 9.75 9.85
C THR A 5 21.19 9.28 10.91
N LEU A 6 20.08 9.99 10.99
CA LEU A 6 18.90 9.60 11.73
C LEU A 6 17.79 9.18 10.73
N VAL A 7 17.19 8.02 10.93
CA VAL A 7 16.02 7.55 10.17
C VAL A 7 14.83 7.45 11.11
N VAL A 8 13.80 8.20 10.87
CA VAL A 8 12.56 8.18 11.65
C VAL A 8 11.55 7.27 10.99
N GLY A 9 11.28 6.14 11.64
CA GLY A 9 10.40 5.05 11.18
C GLY A 9 11.15 3.83 10.67
N ALA A 10 10.80 2.64 11.19
CA ALA A 10 11.35 1.34 10.77
C ALA A 10 10.39 0.57 9.84
N GLY A 11 9.54 1.27 9.08
CA GLY A 11 8.76 0.72 7.98
C GLY A 11 9.63 0.43 6.76
N LEU A 12 9.02 0.01 5.65
CA LEU A 12 9.75 -0.36 4.43
C LEU A 12 10.63 0.78 3.90
N SER A 13 10.11 2.02 3.85
CA SER A 13 10.88 3.20 3.43
C SER A 13 12.11 3.43 4.28
N GLY A 14 11.92 3.44 5.61
CA GLY A 14 13.02 3.71 6.55
C GLY A 14 14.05 2.60 6.58
N ALA A 15 13.62 1.34 6.49
CA ALA A 15 14.54 0.20 6.45
C ALA A 15 15.43 0.24 5.19
N VAL A 16 14.84 0.47 4.01
CA VAL A 16 15.61 0.60 2.77
C VAL A 16 16.55 1.82 2.83
N ALA A 17 16.07 2.96 3.33
CA ALA A 17 16.90 4.15 3.46
C ALA A 17 18.08 3.93 4.42
N ALA A 18 17.83 3.30 5.57
CA ALA A 18 18.88 2.98 6.55
C ALA A 18 19.95 2.06 5.92
N ARG A 19 19.52 1.04 5.17
CA ARG A 19 20.42 0.10 4.51
C ARG A 19 21.29 0.79 3.46
N GLU A 20 20.69 1.57 2.58
CA GLU A 20 21.43 2.28 1.52
C GLU A 20 22.47 3.26 2.11
N LEU A 21 22.08 4.00 3.15
CA LEU A 21 23.00 4.94 3.80
C LEU A 21 24.12 4.23 4.57
N ALA A 22 23.83 3.13 5.25
CA ALA A 22 24.84 2.34 5.94
C ALA A 22 25.84 1.67 4.97
N GLU A 23 25.37 1.17 3.82
CA GLU A 23 26.24 0.65 2.75
C GLU A 23 27.17 1.73 2.14
N GLN A 24 26.78 3.02 2.25
CA GLN A 24 27.61 4.17 1.89
C GLN A 24 28.59 4.58 3.01
N GLY A 25 28.65 3.84 4.11
CA GLY A 25 29.58 4.06 5.23
C GLY A 25 29.07 4.99 6.34
N ASN A 26 27.76 5.33 6.34
CA ASN A 26 27.18 6.12 7.42
C ASN A 26 26.87 5.27 8.67
N THR A 27 26.99 5.88 9.85
CA THR A 27 26.38 5.37 11.08
C THR A 27 24.94 5.85 11.14
N VAL A 28 24.00 4.91 11.22
CA VAL A 28 22.57 5.18 11.11
C VAL A 28 21.85 4.77 12.40
N LEU A 29 21.12 5.70 13.00
CA LEU A 29 20.15 5.40 14.05
C LEU A 29 18.75 5.36 13.43
N VAL A 30 18.05 4.24 13.56
CA VAL A 30 16.63 4.11 13.22
C VAL A 30 15.79 4.21 14.48
N VAL A 31 14.86 5.16 14.52
CA VAL A 31 13.94 5.37 15.66
C VAL A 31 12.53 4.97 15.22
N GLU A 32 11.88 4.08 15.95
CA GLU A 32 10.54 3.57 15.65
C GLU A 32 9.63 3.66 16.87
N THR A 33 8.47 4.27 16.69
CA THR A 33 7.46 4.45 17.73
C THR A 33 6.86 3.13 18.22
N LYS A 34 6.75 2.14 17.34
CA LYS A 34 6.16 0.84 17.67
C LYS A 34 7.21 -0.09 18.30
N ASN A 35 6.71 -1.16 18.91
CA ASN A 35 7.56 -2.23 19.48
C ASN A 35 8.06 -3.23 18.44
N HIS A 36 7.89 -2.95 17.16
CA HIS A 36 8.26 -3.84 16.06
C HIS A 36 8.68 -3.06 14.81
N ILE A 37 9.49 -3.69 13.99
CA ILE A 37 9.88 -3.22 12.65
C ILE A 37 8.82 -3.58 11.60
N GLY A 38 9.00 -3.06 10.39
CA GLY A 38 8.20 -3.40 9.22
C GLY A 38 7.05 -2.44 8.95
N GLY A 39 6.71 -1.57 9.91
CA GLY A 39 5.57 -0.65 9.74
C GLY A 39 4.31 -1.43 9.36
N HIS A 40 3.62 -1.02 8.29
CA HIS A 40 2.43 -1.72 7.81
C HIS A 40 2.72 -3.10 7.17
N CYS A 41 3.95 -3.37 6.77
CA CYS A 41 4.34 -4.69 6.26
C CYS A 41 4.65 -5.71 7.36
N ASN A 42 4.50 -5.33 8.66
CA ASN A 42 4.76 -6.27 9.74
C ASN A 42 3.82 -7.48 9.68
N ASP A 43 4.40 -8.65 9.85
CA ASP A 43 3.71 -9.92 9.94
C ASP A 43 4.24 -10.77 11.09
N TYR A 44 3.49 -11.79 11.44
CA TYR A 44 3.85 -12.73 12.50
C TYR A 44 3.18 -14.09 12.25
N ILE A 45 3.67 -15.12 12.91
CA ILE A 45 3.01 -16.43 12.93
C ILE A 45 2.14 -16.49 14.19
N ASN A 46 0.83 -16.79 14.02
CA ASN A 46 -0.06 -16.97 15.15
C ASN A 46 0.11 -18.35 15.82
N ASP A 47 -0.63 -18.60 16.90
CA ASP A 47 -0.55 -19.85 17.68
C ASP A 47 -0.95 -21.10 16.87
N TRP A 48 -1.59 -20.91 15.73
CA TRP A 48 -1.98 -21.99 14.80
C TRP A 48 -0.97 -22.22 13.66
N GLY A 49 0.15 -21.48 13.67
CA GLY A 49 1.19 -21.61 12.66
C GLY A 49 0.88 -20.90 11.34
N ILE A 50 -0.11 -20.01 11.31
CA ILE A 50 -0.51 -19.25 10.13
C ILE A 50 0.23 -17.91 10.10
N PHE A 51 0.80 -17.53 8.96
CA PHE A 51 1.35 -16.21 8.73
C PHE A 51 0.24 -15.18 8.65
N ILE A 52 0.27 -14.21 9.55
CA ILE A 52 -0.72 -13.13 9.65
C ILE A 52 -0.03 -11.81 9.28
N HIS A 53 -0.54 -11.13 8.27
CA HIS A 53 -0.16 -9.75 8.01
C HIS A 53 -0.89 -8.86 9.00
N ARG A 54 -0.16 -8.29 9.96
CA ARG A 54 -0.72 -7.54 11.11
C ARG A 54 -1.62 -6.37 10.71
N TYR A 55 -1.36 -5.77 9.57
CA TYR A 55 -2.01 -4.55 9.09
C TYR A 55 -2.80 -4.75 7.79
N GLY A 56 -3.36 -5.96 7.60
CA GLY A 56 -4.08 -6.34 6.39
C GLY A 56 -3.16 -6.93 5.31
N PRO A 57 -3.72 -7.47 4.23
CA PRO A 57 -2.97 -8.21 3.24
C PRO A 57 -1.98 -7.33 2.47
N HIS A 58 -0.75 -7.78 2.38
CA HIS A 58 0.29 -7.17 1.58
C HIS A 58 0.82 -8.20 0.58
N ILE A 59 0.75 -7.90 -0.70
CA ILE A 59 1.25 -8.74 -1.79
C ILE A 59 2.34 -7.94 -2.52
N PHE A 60 3.52 -8.52 -2.65
CA PHE A 60 4.59 -7.89 -3.40
C PHE A 60 4.42 -8.12 -4.89
N HIS A 61 4.45 -7.05 -5.66
CA HIS A 61 4.40 -7.09 -7.12
C HIS A 61 5.21 -5.93 -7.70
N THR A 62 5.85 -6.12 -8.83
CA THR A 62 6.60 -5.08 -9.53
C THR A 62 6.88 -5.46 -10.98
N THR A 63 7.02 -4.45 -11.83
CA THR A 63 7.62 -4.58 -13.17
C THR A 63 9.11 -4.22 -13.16
N SER A 64 9.59 -3.59 -12.08
CA SER A 64 10.97 -3.13 -11.96
C SER A 64 11.91 -4.27 -11.58
N LYS A 65 12.80 -4.63 -12.51
CA LYS A 65 13.88 -5.60 -12.21
C LYS A 65 14.81 -5.11 -11.10
N ILE A 66 15.06 -3.80 -11.03
CA ILE A 66 15.93 -3.21 -10.00
C ILE A 66 15.36 -3.49 -8.61
N VAL A 67 14.07 -3.24 -8.44
CA VAL A 67 13.38 -3.47 -7.16
C VAL A 67 13.31 -4.97 -6.83
N TRP A 68 13.01 -5.81 -7.84
CA TRP A 68 12.98 -7.25 -7.66
C TRP A 68 14.34 -7.82 -7.24
N ASP A 69 15.41 -7.41 -7.90
CA ASP A 69 16.78 -7.83 -7.55
C ASP A 69 17.15 -7.33 -6.14
N TYR A 70 16.75 -6.10 -5.78
CA TYR A 70 17.00 -5.53 -4.47
C TYR A 70 16.39 -6.38 -3.35
N VAL A 71 15.09 -6.67 -3.41
CA VAL A 71 14.42 -7.42 -2.33
C VAL A 71 14.89 -8.87 -2.25
N ASN A 72 15.30 -9.47 -3.37
CA ASN A 72 15.87 -10.83 -3.39
C ASN A 72 17.26 -10.94 -2.76
N ARG A 73 17.94 -9.84 -2.48
CA ARG A 73 19.17 -9.84 -1.64
C ARG A 73 18.86 -10.26 -0.20
N PHE A 74 17.63 -10.01 0.27
CA PHE A 74 17.24 -10.10 1.68
C PHE A 74 16.25 -11.24 1.98
N SER A 75 15.53 -11.72 0.98
CA SER A 75 14.60 -12.84 1.14
C SER A 75 14.33 -13.54 -0.19
N PRO A 76 14.28 -14.86 -0.24
CA PRO A 76 13.65 -15.58 -1.33
C PRO A 76 12.14 -15.28 -1.30
N PHE A 77 11.50 -15.36 -2.47
CA PHE A 77 10.05 -15.17 -2.63
C PHE A 77 9.37 -16.45 -3.06
N SER A 78 8.28 -16.80 -2.39
CA SER A 78 7.33 -17.81 -2.84
C SER A 78 6.47 -17.21 -3.94
N PHE A 79 6.33 -17.90 -5.05
CA PHE A 79 5.48 -17.45 -6.15
C PHE A 79 4.03 -17.39 -5.69
N TYR A 80 3.39 -16.24 -5.88
CA TYR A 80 2.00 -16.02 -5.55
C TYR A 80 1.37 -15.03 -6.54
N GLN A 81 0.25 -15.43 -7.14
CA GLN A 81 -0.56 -14.56 -7.99
C GLN A 81 -1.88 -14.24 -7.30
N HIS A 82 -2.06 -12.96 -7.00
CA HIS A 82 -3.24 -12.51 -6.28
C HIS A 82 -4.51 -12.58 -7.14
N ARG A 83 -5.53 -13.25 -6.60
CA ARG A 83 -6.89 -13.29 -7.13
C ARG A 83 -7.87 -12.86 -6.07
N VAL A 84 -8.88 -12.11 -6.49
CA VAL A 84 -9.91 -11.56 -5.62
C VAL A 84 -11.28 -11.93 -6.18
N ARG A 85 -12.22 -12.19 -5.29
CA ARG A 85 -13.64 -12.25 -5.61
C ARG A 85 -14.36 -11.07 -4.97
N SER A 86 -15.48 -10.65 -5.54
CA SER A 86 -16.41 -9.73 -4.89
C SER A 86 -17.73 -10.43 -4.62
N TYR A 87 -18.23 -10.30 -3.39
CA TYR A 87 -19.56 -10.78 -3.03
C TYR A 87 -20.60 -9.73 -3.45
N VAL A 88 -21.33 -10.02 -4.50
CA VAL A 88 -22.29 -9.12 -5.14
C VAL A 88 -23.55 -9.89 -5.50
N GLU A 89 -24.72 -9.37 -5.08
CA GLU A 89 -26.04 -9.98 -5.37
C GLU A 89 -26.09 -11.47 -4.95
N GLY A 90 -25.50 -11.81 -3.79
CA GLY A 90 -25.49 -13.19 -3.26
C GLY A 90 -24.51 -14.14 -3.95
N ARG A 91 -23.61 -13.65 -4.81
CA ARG A 91 -22.65 -14.47 -5.59
C ARG A 91 -21.22 -13.97 -5.43
N PHE A 92 -20.26 -14.89 -5.52
CA PHE A 92 -18.83 -14.59 -5.53
C PHE A 92 -18.36 -14.41 -6.97
N ILE A 93 -18.28 -13.17 -7.44
CA ILE A 93 -17.96 -12.80 -8.82
C ILE A 93 -16.46 -12.46 -8.95
N PRO A 94 -15.77 -12.81 -10.04
CA PRO A 94 -14.38 -12.43 -10.28
C PRO A 94 -14.16 -10.92 -10.22
N PHE A 95 -13.06 -10.50 -9.57
CA PHE A 95 -12.59 -9.13 -9.51
C PHE A 95 -11.07 -9.09 -9.66
N PRO A 96 -10.47 -8.16 -10.40
CA PRO A 96 -11.04 -7.00 -11.12
C PRO A 96 -12.02 -7.37 -12.26
N ILE A 97 -12.76 -6.34 -12.72
CA ILE A 97 -13.71 -6.50 -13.82
C ILE A 97 -13.03 -7.14 -15.04
N ASN A 98 -13.57 -8.26 -15.50
CA ASN A 98 -13.09 -9.00 -16.67
C ASN A 98 -14.27 -9.59 -17.46
N LEU A 99 -14.00 -10.36 -18.51
CA LEU A 99 -15.03 -10.98 -19.34
C LEU A 99 -16.02 -11.84 -18.54
N ASP A 100 -15.52 -12.62 -17.57
CA ASP A 100 -16.37 -13.49 -16.75
C ASP A 100 -17.21 -12.65 -15.78
N THR A 101 -16.66 -11.57 -15.21
CA THR A 101 -17.43 -10.61 -14.41
C THR A 101 -18.61 -10.04 -15.19
N VAL A 102 -18.37 -9.58 -16.43
CA VAL A 102 -19.44 -9.01 -17.27
C VAL A 102 -20.49 -10.07 -17.57
N ASN A 103 -20.06 -11.25 -17.99
CA ASN A 103 -21.00 -12.34 -18.33
C ASN A 103 -21.85 -12.76 -17.12
N GLU A 104 -21.26 -12.83 -15.93
CA GLU A 104 -21.99 -13.22 -14.72
C GLU A 104 -22.99 -12.15 -14.27
N VAL A 105 -22.60 -10.86 -14.33
CA VAL A 105 -23.47 -9.74 -13.91
C VAL A 105 -24.65 -9.54 -14.84
N PHE A 106 -24.43 -9.64 -16.16
CA PHE A 106 -25.47 -9.37 -17.15
C PHE A 106 -26.18 -10.62 -17.66
N GLY A 107 -25.81 -11.82 -17.19
CA GLY A 107 -26.39 -13.08 -17.65
C GLY A 107 -26.12 -13.36 -19.13
N THR A 108 -24.98 -12.92 -19.63
CA THR A 108 -24.58 -13.03 -21.05
C THR A 108 -23.54 -14.14 -21.27
N ARG A 109 -23.22 -14.39 -22.53
CA ARG A 109 -22.17 -15.34 -22.99
C ARG A 109 -21.27 -14.67 -24.03
N LEU A 110 -20.88 -13.43 -23.75
CA LEU A 110 -20.02 -12.66 -24.64
C LEU A 110 -18.63 -13.31 -24.76
N ASN A 111 -18.02 -13.15 -25.90
CA ASN A 111 -16.59 -13.42 -26.10
C ASN A 111 -15.75 -12.14 -25.98
N VAL A 112 -14.43 -12.26 -26.12
CA VAL A 112 -13.47 -11.15 -25.96
C VAL A 112 -13.74 -9.97 -26.89
N THR A 113 -14.22 -10.22 -28.12
CA THR A 113 -14.53 -9.15 -29.06
C THR A 113 -15.84 -8.45 -28.72
N GLU A 114 -16.86 -9.23 -28.37
CA GLU A 114 -18.20 -8.75 -28.07
C GLU A 114 -18.26 -7.93 -26.75
N VAL A 115 -17.48 -8.30 -25.74
CA VAL A 115 -17.50 -7.62 -24.44
C VAL A 115 -17.05 -6.17 -24.55
N THR A 116 -16.10 -5.87 -25.44
CA THR A 116 -15.64 -4.49 -25.66
C THR A 116 -16.78 -3.61 -26.19
N ASP A 117 -17.51 -4.08 -27.18
CA ASP A 117 -18.67 -3.36 -27.74
C ASP A 117 -19.82 -3.29 -26.74
N PHE A 118 -20.01 -4.34 -25.95
CA PHE A 118 -21.00 -4.36 -24.89
C PHE A 118 -20.72 -3.27 -23.85
N LEU A 119 -19.47 -3.21 -23.30
CA LEU A 119 -19.08 -2.18 -22.33
C LEU A 119 -19.20 -0.77 -22.92
N ARG A 120 -18.84 -0.54 -24.18
CA ARG A 120 -19.06 0.75 -24.84
C ARG A 120 -20.52 1.17 -24.84
N LYS A 121 -21.45 0.22 -25.08
CA LYS A 121 -22.89 0.50 -25.03
C LYS A 121 -23.36 0.83 -23.60
N GLU A 122 -22.84 0.15 -22.59
CA GLU A 122 -23.15 0.44 -21.19
C GLU A 122 -22.62 1.82 -20.76
N VAL A 123 -21.40 2.17 -21.18
CA VAL A 123 -20.81 3.50 -20.97
C VAL A 123 -21.63 4.59 -21.68
N TYR A 124 -22.08 4.35 -22.92
CA TYR A 124 -22.88 5.33 -23.69
C TYR A 124 -24.22 5.67 -23.02
N LYS A 125 -24.79 4.75 -22.24
CA LYS A 125 -26.04 4.96 -21.49
C LYS A 125 -25.84 5.77 -20.21
N ALA A 126 -24.61 5.90 -19.74
CA ALA A 126 -24.30 6.51 -18.45
C ALA A 126 -24.07 8.02 -18.57
N ASP A 127 -24.33 8.73 -17.48
CA ASP A 127 -24.07 10.16 -17.35
C ASP A 127 -22.81 10.40 -16.51
N PHE A 128 -21.80 11.03 -17.09
CA PHE A 128 -20.53 11.37 -16.42
C PHE A 128 -19.82 12.51 -17.15
N ASN A 129 -18.93 13.21 -16.45
CA ASN A 129 -18.10 14.27 -17.05
C ASN A 129 -16.99 13.67 -17.93
N ASN A 130 -16.79 14.23 -19.11
CA ASN A 130 -15.71 13.86 -20.03
C ASN A 130 -14.91 15.12 -20.46
N PRO A 131 -13.65 15.28 -20.02
CA PRO A 131 -12.84 14.31 -19.26
C PRO A 131 -13.36 14.07 -17.82
N PRO A 132 -13.07 12.88 -17.22
CA PRO A 132 -13.47 12.56 -15.85
C PRO A 132 -12.90 13.54 -14.80
N GLU A 133 -13.76 14.09 -13.96
CA GLU A 133 -13.38 15.07 -12.92
C GLU A 133 -13.18 14.43 -11.54
N ASN A 134 -13.74 13.24 -11.32
CA ASN A 134 -13.71 12.54 -10.06
C ASN A 134 -13.64 11.02 -10.25
N PHE A 135 -13.56 10.28 -9.12
CA PHE A 135 -13.48 8.81 -9.15
C PHE A 135 -14.70 8.15 -9.80
N ARG A 136 -15.93 8.63 -9.50
CA ARG A 136 -17.14 8.10 -10.13
C ARG A 136 -17.05 8.20 -11.65
N ASP A 137 -16.80 9.38 -12.16
CA ASP A 137 -16.69 9.62 -13.61
C ASP A 137 -15.62 8.71 -14.23
N ALA A 138 -14.47 8.58 -13.58
CA ALA A 138 -13.36 7.78 -14.09
C ALA A 138 -13.67 6.29 -14.15
N VAL A 139 -14.47 5.75 -13.24
CA VAL A 139 -14.90 4.34 -13.29
C VAL A 139 -16.07 4.17 -14.28
N VAL A 140 -17.10 5.02 -14.19
CA VAL A 140 -18.29 4.94 -15.06
C VAL A 140 -17.91 5.05 -16.53
N SER A 141 -16.94 5.92 -16.86
CA SER A 141 -16.42 6.07 -18.24
C SER A 141 -15.75 4.81 -18.81
N GLN A 142 -15.46 3.81 -17.97
CA GLN A 142 -14.82 2.56 -18.38
C GLN A 142 -15.76 1.36 -18.40
N VAL A 143 -16.71 1.29 -17.43
CA VAL A 143 -17.51 0.08 -17.21
C VAL A 143 -19.03 0.33 -17.24
N GLY A 144 -19.47 1.58 -17.24
CA GLY A 144 -20.89 1.96 -17.16
C GLY A 144 -21.43 1.91 -15.72
N GLU A 145 -22.66 2.41 -15.54
CA GLU A 145 -23.29 2.63 -14.23
C GLU A 145 -23.52 1.33 -13.45
N ARG A 146 -23.96 0.25 -14.12
CA ARG A 146 -24.30 -1.01 -13.44
C ARG A 146 -23.11 -1.65 -12.74
N LEU A 147 -21.95 -1.74 -13.40
CA LEU A 147 -20.75 -2.31 -12.81
C LEU A 147 -20.15 -1.37 -11.77
N TYR A 148 -20.21 -0.05 -12.00
CA TYR A 148 -19.81 0.94 -11.01
C TYR A 148 -20.61 0.78 -9.71
N SER A 149 -21.94 0.76 -9.77
CA SER A 149 -22.77 0.67 -8.57
C SER A 149 -22.58 -0.64 -7.80
N LEU A 150 -22.36 -1.76 -8.50
CA LEU A 150 -22.20 -3.06 -7.87
C LEU A 150 -20.84 -3.26 -7.17
N PHE A 151 -19.75 -2.78 -7.77
CA PHE A 151 -18.40 -3.14 -7.33
C PHE A 151 -17.62 -1.98 -6.68
N PHE A 152 -17.95 -0.73 -7.03
CA PHE A 152 -17.09 0.41 -6.68
C PHE A 152 -17.77 1.41 -5.75
N GLU A 153 -19.02 1.76 -5.98
CA GLU A 153 -19.67 2.88 -5.29
C GLU A 153 -19.66 2.73 -3.77
N ASN A 154 -20.33 1.73 -3.23
CA ASN A 154 -20.45 1.55 -1.79
C ASN A 154 -19.13 1.07 -1.14
N TYR A 155 -18.31 0.27 -1.89
CA TYR A 155 -16.97 -0.05 -1.43
C TYR A 155 -16.16 1.23 -1.19
N THR A 156 -16.20 2.15 -2.14
CA THR A 156 -15.47 3.43 -2.07
C THR A 156 -16.02 4.32 -0.96
N ARG A 157 -17.35 4.41 -0.81
CA ARG A 157 -17.97 5.14 0.32
C ARG A 157 -17.51 4.61 1.67
N LYS A 158 -17.49 3.29 1.86
CA LYS A 158 -17.00 2.66 3.10
C LYS A 158 -15.51 2.94 3.32
N GLN A 159 -14.69 2.67 2.30
CA GLN A 159 -13.23 2.77 2.38
C GLN A 159 -12.79 4.20 2.70
N TRP A 160 -13.36 5.20 2.04
CA TRP A 160 -12.90 6.58 2.13
C TRP A 160 -13.75 7.46 3.04
N ASN A 161 -14.93 6.99 3.47
CA ASN A 161 -15.93 7.79 4.17
C ASN A 161 -16.22 9.11 3.43
N ARG A 162 -16.32 9.03 2.12
CA ARG A 162 -16.56 10.13 1.19
C ARG A 162 -17.45 9.66 0.05
N ASP A 163 -18.16 10.60 -0.55
CA ASP A 163 -18.81 10.32 -1.83
C ASP A 163 -17.74 10.09 -2.92
N PRO A 164 -17.89 9.08 -3.79
CA PRO A 164 -16.95 8.86 -4.88
C PRO A 164 -16.72 10.07 -5.79
N SER A 165 -17.69 10.99 -5.88
CA SER A 165 -17.56 12.24 -6.64
C SER A 165 -16.65 13.28 -5.97
N GLU A 166 -16.29 13.11 -4.70
CA GLU A 166 -15.35 13.99 -3.98
C GLU A 166 -13.90 13.53 -4.11
N LEU A 167 -13.66 12.32 -4.62
CA LEU A 167 -12.34 11.71 -4.69
C LEU A 167 -11.67 11.93 -6.05
N ALA A 168 -10.35 12.04 -6.04
CA ALA A 168 -9.57 12.25 -7.26
C ALA A 168 -9.74 11.11 -8.28
N PRO A 169 -9.85 11.41 -9.59
CA PRO A 169 -10.07 10.41 -10.65
C PRO A 169 -8.91 9.41 -10.76
N ASP A 170 -7.69 9.80 -10.41
CA ASP A 170 -6.49 8.96 -10.47
C ASP A 170 -6.58 7.71 -9.56
N LEU A 171 -7.43 7.74 -8.54
CA LEU A 171 -7.68 6.58 -7.69
C LEU A 171 -8.22 5.38 -8.47
N ALA A 172 -8.98 5.62 -9.56
CA ALA A 172 -9.54 4.58 -10.42
C ALA A 172 -8.47 3.82 -11.23
N LYS A 173 -7.32 4.45 -11.52
CA LYS A 173 -6.23 3.84 -12.31
C LYS A 173 -5.62 2.60 -11.66
N ARG A 174 -5.85 2.40 -10.38
CA ARG A 174 -5.29 1.29 -9.60
C ARG A 174 -6.01 -0.04 -9.81
N ILE A 175 -7.22 0.00 -10.36
CA ILE A 175 -8.05 -1.19 -10.54
C ILE A 175 -8.12 -1.46 -12.04
N PRO A 176 -7.46 -2.53 -12.53
CA PRO A 176 -7.48 -2.83 -13.95
C PRO A 176 -8.86 -3.30 -14.40
N ILE A 177 -9.24 -2.90 -15.61
CA ILE A 177 -10.44 -3.39 -16.31
C ILE A 177 -9.97 -4.16 -17.53
N ARG A 178 -10.41 -5.40 -17.66
CA ARG A 178 -9.96 -6.31 -18.71
C ARG A 178 -11.12 -6.83 -19.55
N THR A 179 -10.84 -7.07 -20.81
CA THR A 179 -11.80 -7.68 -21.75
C THR A 179 -11.56 -9.19 -21.95
N GLY A 180 -10.45 -9.72 -21.43
CA GLY A 180 -10.15 -11.15 -21.39
C GLY A 180 -10.62 -11.83 -20.12
N ARG A 181 -10.24 -13.11 -19.94
CA ARG A 181 -10.56 -13.94 -18.76
C ARG A 181 -9.48 -13.89 -17.67
N ASP A 182 -8.47 -13.01 -17.79
CA ASP A 182 -7.42 -12.88 -16.79
C ASP A 182 -8.00 -12.28 -15.51
N ASP A 183 -8.12 -13.10 -14.47
CA ASP A 183 -8.68 -12.76 -13.16
C ASP A 183 -7.59 -12.40 -12.11
N ARG A 184 -6.32 -12.35 -12.52
CA ARG A 184 -5.22 -11.93 -11.63
C ARG A 184 -5.41 -10.45 -11.26
N TYR A 185 -5.20 -10.13 -10.00
CA TYR A 185 -5.33 -8.74 -9.55
C TYR A 185 -4.24 -7.86 -10.15
N PHE A 186 -2.99 -8.35 -10.18
CA PHE A 186 -1.84 -7.67 -10.78
C PHE A 186 -1.42 -8.34 -12.08
N SER A 187 -0.92 -7.53 -13.02
CA SER A 187 -0.33 -7.97 -14.29
C SER A 187 1.20 -7.94 -14.30
N ASP A 188 1.80 -7.51 -13.19
CA ASP A 188 3.24 -7.33 -13.05
C ASP A 188 4.01 -8.63 -13.26
N GLN A 189 5.21 -8.51 -13.81
CA GLN A 189 6.06 -9.66 -14.14
C GLN A 189 6.52 -10.42 -12.90
N TYR A 190 6.86 -9.68 -11.85
CA TYR A 190 7.38 -10.22 -10.60
C TYR A 190 6.31 -10.10 -9.52
N GLN A 191 5.91 -11.23 -8.95
CA GLN A 191 4.88 -11.29 -7.91
C GLN A 191 5.22 -12.40 -6.92
N GLY A 192 4.96 -12.16 -5.64
CA GLY A 192 5.18 -13.17 -4.62
C GLY A 192 5.03 -12.65 -3.20
N ILE A 193 5.25 -13.55 -2.27
CA ILE A 193 5.32 -13.27 -0.84
C ILE A 193 6.71 -13.68 -0.35
N PRO A 194 7.42 -12.86 0.47
CA PRO A 194 8.68 -13.30 1.06
C PRO A 194 8.50 -14.62 1.81
N SER A 195 9.31 -15.64 1.48
CA SER A 195 9.09 -17.00 1.95
C SER A 195 9.15 -17.15 3.48
N ARG A 196 9.79 -16.21 4.19
CA ARG A 196 9.84 -16.11 5.64
C ARG A 196 9.03 -14.94 6.21
N GLY A 197 8.16 -14.31 5.39
CA GLY A 197 7.40 -13.12 5.72
C GLY A 197 8.15 -11.81 5.54
N TYR A 198 7.40 -10.71 5.54
CA TYR A 198 7.93 -9.35 5.36
C TYR A 198 8.78 -8.89 6.54
N THR A 199 8.37 -9.23 7.77
CA THR A 199 9.13 -8.85 8.98
C THR A 199 10.54 -9.44 8.96
N ALA A 200 10.66 -10.71 8.52
CA ALA A 200 11.96 -11.34 8.36
C ALA A 200 12.79 -10.68 7.27
N MET A 201 12.20 -10.37 6.12
CA MET A 201 12.89 -9.63 5.05
C MET A 201 13.40 -8.26 5.52
N ILE A 202 12.55 -7.50 6.22
CA ILE A 202 12.92 -6.17 6.74
C ILE A 202 13.98 -6.26 7.82
N ARG A 203 13.98 -7.31 8.62
CA ARG A 203 15.06 -7.58 9.59
C ARG A 203 16.42 -7.78 8.88
N GLU A 204 16.44 -8.57 7.81
CA GLU A 204 17.65 -8.76 7.00
C GLU A 204 18.12 -7.44 6.33
N ILE A 205 17.18 -6.58 5.90
CA ILE A 205 17.51 -5.23 5.39
C ILE A 205 18.20 -4.40 6.48
N LEU A 206 17.69 -4.43 7.70
CA LEU A 206 18.24 -3.68 8.84
C LEU A 206 19.46 -4.33 9.48
N ASP A 207 19.77 -5.59 9.19
CA ASP A 207 20.94 -6.30 9.72
C ASP A 207 22.23 -5.83 9.02
N HIS A 208 22.79 -4.75 9.56
CA HIS A 208 24.02 -4.15 9.08
C HIS A 208 24.78 -3.52 10.27
N PRO A 209 26.10 -3.69 10.37
CA PRO A 209 26.88 -3.18 11.52
C PRO A 209 26.83 -1.66 11.68
N GLY A 210 26.54 -0.91 10.61
CA GLY A 210 26.36 0.53 10.63
C GLY A 210 24.97 0.99 11.08
N ILE A 211 24.01 0.08 11.36
CA ILE A 211 22.63 0.41 11.74
C ILE A 211 22.39 0.07 13.20
N SER A 212 21.87 1.02 13.93
CA SER A 212 21.32 0.83 15.28
C SER A 212 19.82 1.10 15.27
N LEU A 213 19.05 0.31 16.03
CA LEU A 213 17.59 0.37 16.05
C LEU A 213 17.09 0.68 17.47
N LEU A 214 16.25 1.71 17.59
CA LEU A 214 15.58 2.10 18.83
C LEU A 214 14.07 1.98 18.64
N LEU A 215 13.45 0.98 19.25
CA LEU A 215 12.01 0.72 19.23
C LEU A 215 11.31 1.36 20.43
N ASN A 216 9.97 1.39 20.41
CA ASN A 216 9.11 1.97 21.45
C ASN A 216 9.47 3.44 21.77
N THR A 217 9.95 4.18 20.79
CA THR A 217 10.43 5.54 21.00
C THR A 217 9.83 6.47 19.94
N ASP A 218 9.09 7.47 20.40
CA ASP A 218 8.63 8.53 19.51
C ASP A 218 9.77 9.52 19.29
N TYR A 219 10.09 9.78 18.03
CA TYR A 219 11.15 10.73 17.67
C TYR A 219 10.94 12.10 18.33
N PHE A 220 9.71 12.59 18.37
CA PHE A 220 9.42 13.93 18.92
C PHE A 220 9.66 14.03 20.44
N ASP A 221 9.64 12.90 21.17
CA ASP A 221 9.92 12.88 22.60
C ASP A 221 11.42 13.03 22.92
N ILE A 222 12.29 12.67 21.95
CA ILE A 222 13.75 12.64 22.14
C ILE A 222 14.50 13.51 21.12
N ALA A 223 13.80 14.27 20.30
CA ALA A 223 14.41 15.05 19.21
C ALA A 223 15.50 16.02 19.68
N GLU A 224 15.33 16.63 20.85
CA GLU A 224 16.30 17.56 21.44
C GLU A 224 17.58 16.86 21.96
N GLU A 225 17.52 15.55 22.20
CA GLU A 225 18.66 14.76 22.69
C GLU A 225 19.48 14.14 21.55
N LEU A 226 18.95 14.19 20.32
CA LEU A 226 19.55 13.57 19.14
C LEU A 226 20.29 14.61 18.28
N GLU A 227 21.54 14.33 18.01
CA GLU A 227 22.33 15.07 17.03
C GLU A 227 22.62 14.20 15.80
N SER A 228 22.30 14.68 14.59
CA SER A 228 22.64 14.03 13.34
C SER A 228 22.96 15.05 12.26
N ASP A 229 23.85 14.65 11.32
CA ASP A 229 24.20 15.49 10.18
C ASP A 229 23.07 15.52 9.14
N PHE A 230 22.31 14.42 9.07
CA PHE A 230 21.30 14.18 8.06
C PHE A 230 20.13 13.36 8.62
N MET A 231 18.91 13.62 8.14
CA MET A 231 17.72 12.88 8.57
C MET A 231 16.95 12.35 7.36
N VAL A 232 16.41 11.14 7.52
CA VAL A 232 15.31 10.61 6.69
C VAL A 232 14.06 10.50 7.55
N TYR A 233 13.02 11.22 7.18
CA TYR A 233 11.73 11.20 7.87
C TYR A 233 10.70 10.41 7.07
N THR A 234 10.07 9.41 7.70
CA THR A 234 9.05 8.56 7.06
C THR A 234 7.68 8.61 7.73
N GLY A 235 7.54 9.45 8.76
CA GLY A 235 6.30 9.66 9.51
C GLY A 235 5.30 10.56 8.79
N GLU A 236 4.27 11.00 9.52
CA GLU A 236 3.20 11.85 9.00
C GLU A 236 3.73 13.25 8.66
N LEU A 237 3.48 13.69 7.42
CA LEU A 237 3.98 14.96 6.89
C LEU A 237 3.56 16.17 7.73
N ASP A 238 2.29 16.26 8.08
CA ASP A 238 1.71 17.37 8.82
C ASP A 238 2.20 17.40 10.29
N ARG A 239 2.43 16.23 10.90
CA ARG A 239 2.99 16.12 12.24
C ARG A 239 4.40 16.68 12.34
N PHE A 240 5.25 16.44 11.33
CA PHE A 240 6.61 16.99 11.31
C PHE A 240 6.63 18.52 11.41
N PHE A 241 5.63 19.19 10.85
CA PHE A 241 5.49 20.63 10.85
C PHE A 241 4.51 21.15 11.91
N ASP A 242 4.25 20.37 12.96
CA ASP A 242 3.34 20.72 14.06
C ASP A 242 1.96 21.22 13.55
N TYR A 243 1.45 20.57 12.50
CA TYR A 243 0.14 20.82 11.91
C TYR A 243 -0.11 22.26 11.46
N ARG A 244 0.93 23.06 11.19
CA ARG A 244 0.85 24.51 10.93
C ARG A 244 -0.08 24.92 9.77
N TYR A 245 -0.32 24.02 8.82
CA TYR A 245 -1.27 24.21 7.71
C TYR A 245 -2.56 23.43 7.90
N GLY A 246 -2.77 22.86 9.10
CA GLY A 246 -3.88 21.97 9.45
C GLY A 246 -3.57 20.51 9.17
N LYS A 247 -4.35 19.63 9.81
CA LYS A 247 -4.16 18.17 9.70
C LYS A 247 -4.50 17.67 8.31
N LEU A 248 -3.69 16.76 7.81
CA LEU A 248 -3.98 15.95 6.64
C LEU A 248 -4.88 14.77 7.05
N GLU A 249 -5.84 14.43 6.21
CA GLU A 249 -6.74 13.32 6.51
C GLU A 249 -6.14 11.99 6.11
N TYR A 250 -6.30 11.01 7.00
CA TYR A 250 -5.94 9.62 6.75
C TYR A 250 -7.12 8.71 7.04
N ARG A 251 -7.15 7.56 6.37
CA ARG A 251 -8.03 6.46 6.74
C ARG A 251 -7.25 5.44 7.54
N SER A 252 -7.94 4.86 8.50
CA SER A 252 -7.46 3.76 9.32
C SER A 252 -8.26 2.49 9.06
N LEU A 253 -7.85 1.38 9.64
CA LEU A 253 -8.54 0.11 9.61
C LEU A 253 -8.66 -0.46 11.03
N LYS A 254 -9.83 -0.98 11.37
CA LYS A 254 -10.00 -1.97 12.41
C LYS A 254 -9.95 -3.34 11.75
N LEU A 255 -9.10 -4.22 12.26
CA LEU A 255 -8.86 -5.56 11.74
C LEU A 255 -9.30 -6.57 12.80
N ASP A 256 -10.39 -7.29 12.54
CA ASP A 256 -10.88 -8.34 13.43
C ASP A 256 -10.38 -9.70 12.93
N MET A 257 -9.48 -10.31 13.70
CA MET A 257 -8.94 -11.64 13.42
C MET A 257 -9.85 -12.70 14.02
N VAL A 258 -10.27 -13.66 13.21
CA VAL A 258 -11.15 -14.76 13.61
C VAL A 258 -10.51 -16.08 13.23
N ASP A 259 -10.16 -16.88 14.24
CA ASP A 259 -9.64 -18.21 14.07
C ASP A 259 -10.78 -19.22 13.89
N MET A 260 -10.67 -20.10 12.90
CA MET A 260 -11.70 -21.08 12.56
C MET A 260 -11.10 -22.48 12.42
N ASP A 261 -11.79 -23.47 13.00
CA ASP A 261 -11.43 -24.90 12.87
C ASP A 261 -11.97 -25.46 11.55
N LEU A 262 -11.53 -24.84 10.47
CA LEU A 262 -11.87 -25.18 9.09
C LEU A 262 -10.60 -25.18 8.25
N GLU A 263 -10.50 -26.15 7.34
CA GLU A 263 -9.36 -26.19 6.42
C GLU A 263 -9.36 -25.00 5.46
N LYS A 264 -10.52 -24.54 5.03
CA LYS A 264 -10.69 -23.45 4.07
C LYS A 264 -12.07 -22.80 4.25
N TYR A 265 -12.09 -21.49 4.23
CA TYR A 265 -13.32 -20.69 4.35
C TYR A 265 -13.77 -20.12 2.99
N GLN A 266 -12.83 -19.63 2.17
CA GLN A 266 -13.10 -19.01 0.88
C GLN A 266 -12.12 -19.51 -0.20
N ASP A 267 -12.50 -19.35 -1.48
CA ASP A 267 -11.73 -19.91 -2.60
C ASP A 267 -10.52 -19.06 -3.01
N THR A 268 -10.47 -17.82 -2.56
CA THR A 268 -9.37 -16.88 -2.82
C THR A 268 -8.88 -16.28 -1.53
N ALA A 269 -7.65 -15.78 -1.51
CA ALA A 269 -7.10 -15.12 -0.32
C ALA A 269 -7.93 -13.92 0.13
N VAL A 270 -8.57 -13.20 -0.79
CA VAL A 270 -9.35 -12.00 -0.49
C VAL A 270 -10.70 -12.06 -1.19
N VAL A 271 -11.75 -11.75 -0.43
CA VAL A 271 -13.10 -11.48 -0.94
C VAL A 271 -13.50 -10.05 -0.54
N ASN A 272 -13.87 -9.25 -1.53
CA ASN A 272 -14.44 -7.91 -1.31
C ASN A 272 -15.93 -7.99 -1.04
N TYR A 273 -16.41 -7.16 -0.13
CA TYR A 273 -17.82 -7.00 0.21
C TYR A 273 -18.26 -5.54 -0.02
N PRO A 274 -18.55 -5.15 -1.27
CA PRO A 274 -18.86 -3.76 -1.58
C PRO A 274 -20.14 -3.26 -0.90
N ASN A 275 -21.20 -4.08 -0.78
CA ASN A 275 -22.54 -3.60 -0.44
C ASN A 275 -23.01 -4.00 0.98
N ASP A 276 -23.44 -5.22 1.18
CA ASP A 276 -24.36 -5.66 2.24
C ASP A 276 -23.78 -5.75 3.67
N TYR A 277 -22.49 -5.51 3.86
CA TYR A 277 -21.79 -5.69 5.13
C TYR A 277 -21.02 -4.44 5.54
N GLU A 278 -20.72 -4.30 6.82
CA GLU A 278 -19.94 -3.17 7.36
C GLU A 278 -18.45 -3.27 6.98
N TRP A 279 -17.90 -4.48 6.88
CA TRP A 279 -16.53 -4.68 6.43
C TRP A 279 -16.42 -4.50 4.90
N THR A 280 -15.25 -4.10 4.46
CA THR A 280 -14.97 -3.95 3.03
C THR A 280 -14.44 -5.22 2.40
N ARG A 281 -13.71 -6.04 3.16
CA ARG A 281 -13.17 -7.31 2.67
C ARG A 281 -12.88 -8.29 3.80
N VAL A 282 -12.77 -9.55 3.43
CA VAL A 282 -12.31 -10.63 4.27
C VAL A 282 -11.08 -11.24 3.65
N THR A 283 -10.01 -11.37 4.43
CA THR A 283 -8.75 -12.00 4.01
C THR A 283 -8.59 -13.34 4.73
N GLU A 284 -8.31 -14.41 4.00
CA GLU A 284 -7.89 -15.71 4.53
C GLU A 284 -6.40 -15.89 4.31
N PHE A 285 -5.60 -15.68 5.36
CA PHE A 285 -4.14 -15.55 5.25
C PHE A 285 -3.42 -16.81 4.78
N LYS A 286 -3.93 -18.00 5.09
CA LYS A 286 -3.30 -19.25 4.73
C LYS A 286 -3.11 -19.46 3.22
N HIS A 287 -3.81 -18.72 2.38
CA HIS A 287 -3.64 -18.77 0.93
C HIS A 287 -2.34 -18.10 0.43
N PHE A 288 -1.66 -17.30 1.24
CA PHE A 288 -0.47 -16.55 0.80
C PHE A 288 0.79 -17.41 0.73
N LEU A 289 0.93 -18.34 1.68
CA LEU A 289 2.02 -19.30 1.73
C LEU A 289 1.46 -20.72 1.86
N GLU A 290 1.98 -21.62 1.05
CA GLU A 290 1.54 -23.03 1.10
C GLU A 290 1.72 -23.63 2.50
N ASN A 291 0.67 -24.25 3.00
CA ASN A 291 0.67 -24.97 4.25
C ASN A 291 -0.40 -26.07 4.24
N ASN A 292 -0.22 -27.09 5.09
CA ASN A 292 -1.14 -28.21 5.23
C ASN A 292 -2.02 -28.12 6.50
N LEU A 293 -2.20 -26.91 7.03
CA LEU A 293 -2.95 -26.69 8.25
C LEU A 293 -4.45 -26.96 8.01
N LYS A 294 -5.08 -27.63 8.98
CA LYS A 294 -6.53 -27.91 8.97
C LYS A 294 -7.36 -26.79 9.60
N LYS A 295 -6.72 -25.71 9.94
CA LYS A 295 -7.29 -24.50 10.56
C LYS A 295 -7.01 -23.29 9.71
N THR A 296 -7.79 -22.22 9.86
CA THR A 296 -7.60 -20.98 9.15
C THR A 296 -7.83 -19.77 10.04
N THR A 297 -7.25 -18.63 9.66
CA THR A 297 -7.49 -17.33 10.30
C THR A 297 -7.98 -16.35 9.24
N LEU A 298 -9.11 -15.74 9.52
CA LEU A 298 -9.72 -14.70 8.71
C LEU A 298 -9.43 -13.33 9.32
N CYS A 299 -9.30 -12.32 8.45
CA CYS A 299 -9.26 -10.92 8.85
C CYS A 299 -10.43 -10.18 8.22
N PHE A 300 -11.32 -9.66 9.04
CA PHE A 300 -12.39 -8.76 8.63
C PHE A 300 -11.91 -7.31 8.73
N GLU A 301 -11.98 -6.57 7.63
CA GLU A 301 -11.45 -5.20 7.56
C GLU A 301 -12.58 -4.17 7.60
N TYR A 302 -12.56 -3.32 8.64
CA TYR A 302 -13.51 -2.23 8.85
C TYR A 302 -12.77 -0.89 8.69
N PRO A 303 -13.06 -0.10 7.66
CA PRO A 303 -12.49 1.22 7.50
C PRO A 303 -12.91 2.18 8.62
N ARG A 304 -11.94 2.97 9.12
CA ARG A 304 -12.12 3.93 10.23
C ARG A 304 -11.58 5.30 9.87
N THR A 305 -12.06 6.31 10.57
CA THR A 305 -11.52 7.69 10.51
C THR A 305 -10.52 7.99 11.62
N ASP A 306 -10.56 7.19 12.69
CA ASP A 306 -9.69 7.28 13.86
C ASP A 306 -8.68 6.13 13.86
N GLY A 307 -7.54 6.33 14.52
CA GLY A 307 -6.47 5.33 14.66
C GLY A 307 -5.23 5.62 13.82
N ASN A 308 -4.41 4.61 13.59
CA ASN A 308 -3.17 4.75 12.83
C ASN A 308 -3.45 5.10 11.35
N PRO A 309 -2.61 5.94 10.72
CA PRO A 309 -2.77 6.32 9.32
C PRO A 309 -2.35 5.17 8.39
N TYR A 310 -3.32 4.58 7.65
CA TYR A 310 -3.05 3.56 6.63
C TYR A 310 -3.06 4.13 5.22
N TYR A 311 -4.05 4.98 4.92
CA TYR A 311 -4.25 5.52 3.58
C TYR A 311 -4.47 7.02 3.64
N ILE A 312 -3.87 7.74 2.73
CA ILE A 312 -4.16 9.16 2.50
C ILE A 312 -5.57 9.30 1.92
N VAL A 313 -6.27 10.39 2.24
CA VAL A 313 -7.59 10.69 1.65
C VAL A 313 -7.40 11.60 0.44
N PRO A 314 -7.57 11.12 -0.80
CA PRO A 314 -7.22 11.84 -2.02
C PRO A 314 -8.32 12.82 -2.45
N THR A 315 -8.57 13.86 -1.63
CA THR A 315 -9.45 14.99 -1.95
C THR A 315 -8.63 16.20 -2.41
N ARG A 316 -9.27 17.10 -3.14
CA ARG A 316 -8.65 18.35 -3.57
C ARG A 316 -8.14 19.17 -2.38
N GLU A 317 -8.94 19.27 -1.31
CA GLU A 317 -8.56 20.02 -0.11
C GLU A 317 -7.27 19.48 0.52
N ASN A 318 -7.16 18.15 0.66
CA ASN A 318 -5.96 17.53 1.22
C ASN A 318 -4.74 17.72 0.32
N PHE A 319 -4.91 17.67 -1.01
CA PHE A 319 -3.81 17.96 -1.93
C PHE A 319 -3.39 19.43 -1.88
N ASP A 320 -4.31 20.37 -1.82
CA ASP A 320 -4.00 21.81 -1.67
C ASP A 320 -3.27 22.08 -0.34
N ARG A 321 -3.65 21.37 0.74
CA ARG A 321 -2.96 21.45 2.04
C ARG A 321 -1.57 20.82 1.97
N ARG A 322 -1.45 19.63 1.36
CA ARG A 322 -0.17 18.96 1.12
C ARG A 322 0.81 19.86 0.38
N GLU A 323 0.37 20.56 -0.67
CA GLU A 323 1.25 21.45 -1.45
C GLU A 323 1.89 22.56 -0.60
N LYS A 324 1.21 23.02 0.46
CA LYS A 324 1.79 24.00 1.39
C LYS A 324 2.94 23.36 2.18
N TYR A 325 2.76 22.14 2.68
CA TYR A 325 3.82 21.39 3.36
C TYR A 325 4.98 21.07 2.43
N MET A 326 4.71 20.67 1.19
CA MET A 326 5.76 20.30 0.23
C MET A 326 6.67 21.46 -0.16
N LYS A 327 6.22 22.72 -0.05
CA LYS A 327 7.09 23.90 -0.21
C LYS A 327 8.12 24.01 0.92
N GLU A 328 7.71 23.71 2.15
CA GLU A 328 8.64 23.64 3.30
C GLU A 328 9.61 22.48 3.16
N VAL A 329 9.09 21.27 2.78
CA VAL A 329 9.91 20.10 2.48
C VAL A 329 10.99 20.44 1.47
N ALA A 330 10.65 21.06 0.35
CA ALA A 330 11.60 21.42 -0.69
C ALA A 330 12.71 22.37 -0.17
N THR A 331 12.41 23.23 0.79
CA THR A 331 13.38 24.11 1.43
C THR A 331 14.36 23.33 2.30
N LEU A 332 13.84 22.39 3.14
CA LEU A 332 14.66 21.55 4.01
C LEU A 332 15.53 20.58 3.21
N GLU A 333 14.97 19.96 2.17
CA GLU A 333 15.70 19.04 1.29
C GLU A 333 16.80 19.76 0.48
N LYS A 334 16.54 20.98 0.03
CA LYS A 334 17.56 21.82 -0.63
C LYS A 334 18.73 22.14 0.30
N ALA A 335 18.45 22.33 1.58
CA ALA A 335 19.49 22.50 2.61
C ALA A 335 20.19 21.16 2.97
N ARG A 336 19.75 20.03 2.42
CA ARG A 336 20.24 18.67 2.67
C ARG A 336 20.25 18.26 4.14
N LYS A 337 19.28 18.71 4.89
CA LYS A 337 19.15 18.38 6.31
C LYS A 337 18.19 17.23 6.57
N VAL A 338 17.09 17.20 5.81
CA VAL A 338 16.03 16.21 5.98
C VAL A 338 15.53 15.77 4.60
N PHE A 339 15.35 14.44 4.39
CA PHE A 339 14.60 13.87 3.28
C PHE A 339 13.30 13.26 3.76
N PHE A 340 12.21 13.56 3.07
CA PHE A 340 10.90 13.00 3.33
C PHE A 340 10.65 11.86 2.34
N LEU A 341 10.53 10.63 2.86
CA LEU A 341 10.41 9.42 2.05
C LEU A 341 9.28 8.53 2.52
N GLY A 342 8.47 8.08 1.58
CA GLY A 342 7.43 7.10 1.83
C GLY A 342 6.02 7.67 1.91
N ARG A 343 5.06 6.78 2.10
CA ARG A 343 3.63 7.04 1.95
C ARG A 343 3.12 8.19 2.81
N LEU A 344 3.52 8.24 4.08
CA LEU A 344 3.06 9.25 5.04
C LEU A 344 3.81 10.56 4.88
N ALA A 345 5.13 10.52 4.74
CA ALA A 345 5.99 11.69 4.65
C ALA A 345 5.83 12.47 3.34
N GLU A 346 5.44 11.79 2.26
CA GLU A 346 5.16 12.43 0.98
C GLU A 346 3.66 12.68 0.76
N TYR A 347 2.82 12.19 1.69
CA TYR A 347 1.36 12.17 1.54
C TYR A 347 0.96 11.68 0.15
N LYS A 348 1.45 10.51 -0.21
CA LYS A 348 1.27 9.90 -1.53
C LYS A 348 0.93 8.43 -1.39
N TYR A 349 0.04 7.96 -2.23
CA TYR A 349 -0.28 6.54 -2.25
C TYR A 349 0.78 5.79 -3.06
N PHE A 350 1.63 5.04 -2.36
CA PHE A 350 2.65 4.17 -2.95
C PHE A 350 2.34 2.69 -2.73
N ASN A 351 2.62 1.86 -3.72
CA ASN A 351 2.80 0.43 -3.54
C ASN A 351 4.19 0.15 -2.93
N MET A 352 4.43 -1.08 -2.48
CA MET A 352 5.71 -1.42 -1.83
C MET A 352 6.91 -1.25 -2.75
N ASP A 353 6.78 -1.63 -4.01
CA ASP A 353 7.82 -1.49 -5.03
C ASP A 353 8.12 -0.03 -5.36
N GLU A 354 7.09 0.79 -5.46
CA GLU A 354 7.23 2.24 -5.69
C GLU A 354 7.96 2.92 -4.52
N VAL A 355 7.67 2.49 -3.28
CA VAL A 355 8.39 2.97 -2.08
C VAL A 355 9.87 2.65 -2.19
N ILE A 356 10.21 1.39 -2.49
CA ILE A 356 11.61 0.96 -2.61
C ILE A 356 12.31 1.73 -3.73
N LEU A 357 11.70 1.78 -4.91
CA LEU A 357 12.27 2.48 -6.07
C LEU A 357 12.50 3.97 -5.79
N ASN A 358 11.54 4.62 -5.10
CA ASN A 358 11.65 6.01 -4.71
C ASN A 358 12.87 6.25 -3.79
N VAL A 359 13.05 5.41 -2.78
CA VAL A 359 14.20 5.49 -1.86
C VAL A 359 15.50 5.27 -2.61
N LEU A 360 15.60 4.22 -3.43
CA LEU A 360 16.81 3.91 -4.22
C LEU A 360 17.18 5.06 -5.15
N ASN A 361 16.21 5.65 -5.84
CA ASN A 361 16.44 6.79 -6.74
C ASN A 361 16.89 8.06 -5.99
N ARG A 362 16.29 8.32 -4.82
CA ARG A 362 16.56 9.53 -4.04
C ARG A 362 17.92 9.48 -3.35
N LEU A 363 18.29 8.34 -2.80
CA LEU A 363 19.56 8.17 -2.07
C LEU A 363 20.71 7.72 -2.99
N GLY A 364 20.43 6.95 -4.05
CA GLY A 364 21.45 6.50 -5.02
C GLY A 364 22.05 7.65 -5.85
N ASN A 365 21.26 8.68 -6.18
CA ASN A 365 21.76 9.87 -6.90
C ASN A 365 22.65 10.78 -6.05
N GLU A 366 22.64 10.65 -4.73
CA GLU A 366 23.52 11.42 -3.84
C GLU A 366 24.93 10.84 -3.75
N ALA A 367 25.10 9.52 -3.91
CA ALA A 367 26.41 8.88 -3.95
C ALA A 367 27.28 9.41 -5.10
N VAL A 368 26.67 9.76 -6.24
CA VAL A 368 27.38 10.34 -7.41
C VAL A 368 27.82 11.79 -7.14
N GLY A 369 27.10 12.51 -6.26
CA GLY A 369 27.44 13.90 -5.91
C GLY A 369 28.55 14.06 -4.86
N SER A 370 28.81 13.03 -4.03
CA SER A 370 29.82 13.07 -2.97
C SER A 370 31.23 12.75 -3.47
N ASP A 371 31.36 12.00 -4.54
CA ASP A 371 32.68 11.63 -5.11
C ASP A 371 33.37 12.81 -5.81
N ASN A 372 32.64 13.84 -6.24
CA ASN A 372 33.21 15.05 -6.84
C ASN A 372 33.73 16.08 -5.81
N ARG A 373 33.67 15.83 -4.50
CA ARG A 373 34.18 16.73 -3.45
C ARG A 373 35.43 16.23 -2.75
N ARG A 374 35.94 15.03 -3.14
CA ARG A 374 37.17 14.46 -2.59
C ARG A 374 38.33 14.47 -3.62
N ARG A 375 38.23 15.30 -4.67
CA ARG A 375 39.37 15.57 -5.60
C ARG A 375 39.79 17.02 -5.51
#